data_ffe0e697d7b88591dde1880001ef9139
#
_entry.id   ffe0e697d7b88591dde1880001ef9139
#
_cell.length_a   1.000
_cell.length_b   1.000
_cell.length_c   1.000
_cell.angle_alpha   90.00
_cell.angle_beta   90.00
_cell.angle_gamma   90.00
#
_symmetry.space_group_name_H-M   'P 1'
#
loop_
_entity.id
_entity.type
_entity.pdbx_description
1 polymer ?
#
loop_
_entity_poly.entity_id
_entity_poly.type
_entity_poly.pdbx_seq_one_letter_code
_entity_poly.pdbx_strand_id
1 'polypeptide(L)'
;MNINLPRSKRIMCYGIETSKDWLVNYVKTHRDAYDIPICRDSVFNIQYAIDILQIQTGIQQLTTRLGYAIGDIPANEVPILAICTNLKSSFRNRPSQAQVDHLKQILGAGEPKSWLLDPDDFN
;
A
#
# COMPACT_ATOMS: atom_id res chain seq x y z
N MET A 1 -13.94 -11.34 1.05
CA MET A 1 -13.23 -10.72 -0.06
C MET A 1 -12.36 -11.74 -0.75
N ASN A 2 -12.37 -11.69 -2.07
CA ASN A 2 -11.56 -12.58 -2.89
C ASN A 2 -10.35 -11.83 -3.44
N ILE A 3 -9.23 -11.93 -2.74
CA ILE A 3 -7.96 -11.49 -3.27
C ILE A 3 -7.39 -12.63 -4.10
N ASN A 4 -7.37 -12.43 -5.41
CA ASN A 4 -6.80 -13.40 -6.35
C ASN A 4 -5.35 -13.03 -6.62
N LEU A 5 -4.45 -13.64 -5.84
CA LEU A 5 -3.02 -13.56 -6.12
C LEU A 5 -2.59 -14.87 -6.79
N PRO A 6 -1.97 -14.82 -7.98
CA PRO A 6 -1.50 -16.02 -8.65
C PRO A 6 -0.47 -16.75 -7.78
N ARG A 7 -0.50 -18.07 -7.82
CA ARG A 7 0.56 -18.88 -7.26
C ARG A 7 1.78 -18.73 -8.16
N SER A 8 2.73 -17.92 -7.73
CA SER A 8 3.94 -17.66 -8.47
C SER A 8 5.14 -17.79 -7.55
N LYS A 9 6.28 -18.20 -8.10
CA LYS A 9 7.58 -18.14 -7.39
C LYS A 9 8.03 -16.69 -7.22
N ARG A 10 7.46 -15.76 -7.96
CA ARG A 10 7.73 -14.32 -7.83
C ARG A 10 6.92 -13.75 -6.71
N ILE A 11 7.50 -12.78 -6.01
CA ILE A 11 6.78 -12.05 -4.98
C ILE A 11 5.88 -11.03 -5.65
N MET A 12 4.61 -11.07 -5.29
CA MET A 12 3.59 -10.16 -5.81
C MET A 12 2.88 -9.50 -4.64
N CYS A 13 2.40 -8.29 -4.86
CA CYS A 13 1.52 -7.65 -3.90
C CYS A 13 0.16 -7.37 -4.53
N TYR A 14 -0.86 -7.35 -3.68
CA TYR A 14 -2.18 -6.84 -4.02
C TYR A 14 -2.26 -5.43 -3.47
N GLY A 15 -2.49 -4.44 -4.32
CA GLY A 15 -2.44 -3.06 -3.87
C GLY A 15 -2.97 -2.07 -4.89
N ILE A 16 -2.90 -0.80 -4.52
CA ILE A 16 -3.41 0.32 -5.29
C ILE A 16 -2.26 1.26 -5.61
N GLU A 17 -2.12 1.63 -6.88
CA GLU A 17 -1.15 2.66 -7.27
C GLU A 17 -1.47 3.97 -6.55
N THR A 18 -0.45 4.60 -5.98
CA THR A 18 -0.60 5.87 -5.27
C THR A 18 0.60 6.75 -5.50
N SER A 19 0.52 8.02 -5.11
CA SER A 19 1.64 8.95 -5.25
C SER A 19 2.18 9.37 -3.88
N LYS A 20 3.47 9.71 -3.85
CA LYS A 20 4.09 10.28 -2.65
C LYS A 20 3.44 11.60 -2.27
N ASP A 21 3.08 12.41 -3.24
CA ASP A 21 2.44 13.70 -3.01
C ASP A 21 1.09 13.54 -2.33
N TRP A 22 0.30 12.55 -2.74
CA TRP A 22 -0.97 12.26 -2.08
C TRP A 22 -0.76 11.90 -0.62
N LEU A 23 0.20 11.02 -0.33
CA LEU A 23 0.49 10.59 1.04
C LEU A 23 0.97 11.74 1.92
N VAL A 24 1.86 12.58 1.42
CA VAL A 24 2.35 13.76 2.16
C VAL A 24 1.22 14.74 2.44
N ASN A 25 0.36 15.01 1.46
CA ASN A 25 -0.81 15.87 1.65
C ASN A 25 -1.79 15.29 2.65
N TYR A 26 -1.97 13.97 2.66
CA TYR A 26 -2.85 13.28 3.60
C TYR A 26 -2.39 13.51 5.05
N VAL A 27 -1.09 13.42 5.31
CA VAL A 27 -0.52 13.72 6.62
C VAL A 27 -0.80 15.17 7.02
N LYS A 28 -0.57 16.12 6.10
CA LYS A 28 -0.78 17.53 6.37
C LYS A 28 -2.22 17.84 6.80
N THR A 29 -3.19 17.19 6.17
CA THR A 29 -4.62 17.41 6.47
C THR A 29 -5.07 16.69 7.74
N HIS A 30 -4.35 15.66 8.20
CA HIS A 30 -4.72 14.85 9.37
C HIS A 30 -3.78 15.03 10.56
N ARG A 31 -2.80 15.92 10.45
CA ARG A 31 -1.74 16.10 11.46
C ARG A 31 -2.30 16.39 12.84
N ASP A 32 -3.24 17.30 12.95
CA ASP A 32 -3.78 17.73 14.25
C ASP A 32 -4.62 16.62 14.88
N ALA A 33 -5.41 15.92 14.09
CA ALA A 33 -6.28 14.85 14.59
C ALA A 33 -5.50 13.66 15.17
N TYR A 34 -4.29 13.41 14.69
CA TYR A 34 -3.44 12.29 15.11
C TYR A 34 -2.19 12.73 15.87
N ASP A 35 -2.10 14.02 16.21
CA ASP A 35 -0.99 14.58 16.99
C ASP A 35 0.38 14.28 16.35
N ILE A 36 0.48 14.47 15.04
CA ILE A 36 1.69 14.17 14.29
C ILE A 36 2.59 15.40 14.24
N PRO A 37 3.89 15.27 14.56
CA PRO A 37 4.81 16.39 14.51
C PRO A 37 5.02 16.90 13.09
N ILE A 38 5.33 18.18 12.97
CA ILE A 38 5.71 18.77 11.69
C ILE A 38 7.08 18.22 11.29
N CYS A 39 7.15 17.60 10.14
CA CYS A 39 8.38 17.03 9.60
C CYS A 39 8.58 17.46 8.16
N ARG A 40 9.80 17.84 7.80
CA ARG A 40 10.17 18.22 6.43
C ARG A 40 10.60 17.02 5.59
N ASP A 41 10.96 15.92 6.25
CA ASP A 41 11.41 14.71 5.56
C ASP A 41 10.22 13.95 5.00
N SER A 42 10.20 13.76 3.67
CA SER A 42 9.11 13.08 2.98
C SER A 42 9.00 11.60 3.39
N VAL A 43 10.12 10.95 3.72
CA VAL A 43 10.12 9.54 4.14
C VAL A 43 9.34 9.38 5.45
N PHE A 44 9.58 10.24 6.42
CA PHE A 44 8.83 10.21 7.69
C PHE A 44 7.36 10.57 7.48
N ASN A 45 7.06 11.53 6.62
CA ASN A 45 5.67 11.89 6.32
C ASN A 45 4.93 10.74 5.64
N ILE A 46 5.56 10.02 4.73
CA ILE A 46 4.97 8.84 4.10
C ILE A 46 4.69 7.76 5.15
N GLN A 47 5.61 7.52 6.08
CA GLN A 47 5.40 6.56 7.16
C GLN A 47 4.24 6.97 8.06
N TYR A 48 4.13 8.25 8.41
CA TYR A 48 3.00 8.75 9.18
C TYR A 48 1.67 8.56 8.43
N ALA A 49 1.66 8.79 7.12
CA ALA A 49 0.47 8.54 6.31
C ALA A 49 0.04 7.07 6.38
N ILE A 50 1.00 6.15 6.27
CA ILE A 50 0.73 4.71 6.38
C ILE A 50 0.18 4.38 7.77
N ASP A 51 0.77 4.94 8.82
CA ASP A 51 0.30 4.71 10.20
C ASP A 51 -1.17 5.17 10.38
N ILE A 52 -1.51 6.33 9.86
CA ILE A 52 -2.90 6.84 9.90
C ILE A 52 -3.84 5.91 9.13
N LEU A 53 -3.45 5.51 7.93
CA LEU A 53 -4.26 4.62 7.10
C LEU A 53 -4.45 3.24 7.75
N GLN A 54 -3.43 2.71 8.40
CA GLN A 54 -3.54 1.47 9.17
C GLN A 54 -4.55 1.59 10.29
N ILE A 55 -4.54 2.70 11.02
CA ILE A 55 -5.49 2.97 12.10
C ILE A 55 -6.92 3.06 11.55
N GLN A 56 -7.11 3.81 10.47
CA GLN A 56 -8.43 4.06 9.90
C GLN A 56 -9.05 2.82 9.27
N THR A 57 -8.25 2.01 8.60
CA THR A 57 -8.75 0.85 7.84
C THR A 57 -8.66 -0.46 8.61
N GLY A 58 -7.79 -0.54 9.62
CA GLY A 58 -7.47 -1.78 10.31
C GLY A 58 -6.58 -2.72 9.51
N ILE A 59 -6.05 -2.29 8.37
CA ILE A 59 -5.16 -3.11 7.53
C ILE A 59 -3.74 -3.03 8.09
N GLN A 60 -3.35 -3.98 8.90
CA GLN A 60 -2.07 -3.97 9.61
C GLN A 60 -0.85 -4.14 8.71
N GLN A 61 -1.00 -4.80 7.57
CA GLN A 61 0.09 -5.05 6.63
C GLN A 61 0.32 -3.90 5.66
N LEU A 62 -0.52 -2.85 5.71
CA LEU A 62 -0.46 -1.76 4.75
C LEU A 62 0.92 -1.12 4.76
N THR A 63 1.54 -1.00 3.59
CA THR A 63 2.85 -0.38 3.43
C THR A 63 3.02 0.11 2.00
N THR A 64 4.06 0.89 1.75
CA THR A 64 4.40 1.31 0.39
C THR A 64 5.44 0.37 -0.21
N ARG A 65 5.30 0.09 -1.50
CA ARG A 65 6.24 -0.70 -2.29
C ARG A 65 6.38 -0.09 -3.68
N LEU A 66 7.45 -0.41 -4.35
CA LEU A 66 7.58 -0.17 -5.78
C LEU A 66 7.19 -1.45 -6.50
N GLY A 67 6.24 -1.34 -7.42
CA GLY A 67 5.75 -2.48 -8.17
C GLY A 67 5.52 -2.14 -9.63
N TYR A 68 5.47 -3.17 -10.46
CA TYR A 68 5.21 -3.02 -11.90
C TYR A 68 4.11 -3.98 -12.34
N ALA A 69 3.41 -3.61 -13.39
CA ALA A 69 2.29 -4.40 -13.89
C ALA A 69 2.77 -5.75 -14.42
N ILE A 70 1.92 -6.77 -14.30
CA ILE A 70 2.18 -8.09 -14.88
C ILE A 70 2.31 -7.92 -16.40
N GLY A 71 3.39 -8.46 -16.96
CA GLY A 71 3.70 -8.29 -18.38
C GLY A 71 4.55 -7.07 -18.70
N ASP A 72 4.84 -6.24 -17.71
CA ASP A 72 5.71 -5.07 -17.86
C ASP A 72 7.12 -5.38 -17.34
N ILE A 73 8.01 -4.39 -17.38
CA ILE A 73 9.40 -4.51 -16.96
C ILE A 73 9.65 -3.73 -15.66
N PRO A 74 10.64 -4.13 -14.83
CA PRO A 74 10.93 -3.44 -13.57
C PRO A 74 11.25 -1.95 -13.71
N ALA A 75 11.77 -1.52 -14.86
CA ALA A 75 12.03 -0.11 -15.13
C ALA A 75 10.76 0.76 -15.07
N ASN A 76 9.58 0.16 -15.27
CA ASN A 76 8.29 0.85 -15.23
C ASN A 76 7.61 0.72 -13.85
N GLU A 77 8.37 0.51 -12.79
CA GLU A 77 7.81 0.43 -11.45
C GLU A 77 7.21 1.76 -11.00
N VAL A 78 6.14 1.65 -10.23
CA VAL A 78 5.41 2.80 -9.67
C VAL A 78 5.16 2.58 -8.18
N PRO A 79 4.92 3.66 -7.40
CA PRO A 79 4.58 3.51 -5.99
C PRO A 79 3.22 2.81 -5.82
N ILE A 80 3.21 1.78 -5.01
CA ILE A 80 2.02 0.98 -4.71
C ILE A 80 1.75 1.04 -3.21
N LEU A 81 0.51 1.28 -2.85
CA LEU A 81 0.02 1.08 -1.49
C LEU A 81 -0.36 -0.40 -1.37
N ALA A 82 0.55 -1.19 -0.81
CA ALA A 82 0.43 -2.64 -0.76
C ALA A 82 -0.45 -3.06 0.41
N ILE A 83 -1.45 -3.89 0.12
CA ILE A 83 -2.43 -4.38 1.09
C ILE A 83 -1.99 -5.73 1.67
N CYS A 84 -1.49 -6.61 0.84
CA CYS A 84 -0.90 -7.89 1.23
C CYS A 84 -0.03 -8.43 0.09
N THR A 85 0.72 -9.48 0.39
CA THR A 85 1.56 -10.17 -0.61
C THR A 85 1.10 -11.62 -0.80
N ASN A 86 1.70 -12.31 -1.77
CA ASN A 86 1.46 -13.74 -1.97
C ASN A 86 2.32 -14.64 -1.07
N LEU A 87 3.13 -14.06 -0.18
CA LEU A 87 3.80 -14.83 0.85
C LEU A 87 2.76 -15.45 1.79
N LYS A 88 3.01 -16.69 2.21
CA LYS A 88 2.01 -17.51 2.92
C LYS A 88 1.38 -16.82 4.12
N SER A 89 2.19 -16.22 5.01
CA SER A 89 1.66 -15.56 6.20
C SER A 89 0.92 -14.27 5.86
N SER A 90 1.42 -13.51 4.91
CA SER A 90 0.77 -12.27 4.46
C SER A 90 -0.59 -12.56 3.85
N PHE A 91 -0.67 -13.54 2.95
CA PHE A 91 -1.92 -13.91 2.30
C PHE A 91 -2.92 -14.51 3.28
N ARG A 92 -2.45 -15.31 4.24
CA ARG A 92 -3.30 -15.87 5.30
C ARG A 92 -3.96 -14.78 6.13
N ASN A 93 -3.25 -13.69 6.39
CA ASN A 93 -3.73 -12.56 7.19
C ASN A 93 -4.24 -11.40 6.33
N ARG A 94 -4.65 -11.70 5.10
CA ARG A 94 -5.18 -10.66 4.20
C ARG A 94 -6.39 -9.97 4.80
N PRO A 95 -6.59 -8.67 4.49
CA PRO A 95 -7.71 -7.92 5.04
C PRO A 95 -9.05 -8.39 4.47
N SER A 96 -10.12 -8.00 5.15
CA SER A 96 -11.49 -8.23 4.68
C SER A 96 -11.85 -7.32 3.51
N GLN A 97 -12.91 -7.67 2.79
CA GLN A 97 -13.45 -6.82 1.72
C GLN A 97 -13.85 -5.44 2.26
N ALA A 98 -14.46 -5.40 3.45
CA ALA A 98 -14.87 -4.13 4.06
C ALA A 98 -13.69 -3.21 4.35
N GLN A 99 -12.56 -3.75 4.79
CA GLN A 99 -11.34 -2.99 5.03
C GLN A 99 -10.77 -2.43 3.73
N VAL A 100 -10.75 -3.23 2.69
CA VAL A 100 -10.26 -2.80 1.37
C VAL A 100 -11.19 -1.74 0.77
N ASP A 101 -12.49 -1.91 0.89
CA ASP A 101 -13.47 -0.92 0.41
C ASP A 101 -13.32 0.41 1.13
N HIS A 102 -13.05 0.37 2.44
CA HIS A 102 -12.78 1.58 3.21
C HIS A 102 -11.53 2.29 2.72
N LEU A 103 -10.45 1.54 2.44
CA LEU A 103 -9.23 2.11 1.88
C LEU A 103 -9.49 2.76 0.51
N LYS A 104 -10.24 2.10 -0.37
CA LYS A 104 -10.61 2.64 -1.67
C LYS A 104 -11.38 3.95 -1.52
N GLN A 105 -12.29 4.01 -0.56
CA GLN A 105 -13.08 5.20 -0.28
C GLN A 105 -12.21 6.36 0.18
N ILE A 106 -11.25 6.12 1.06
CA ILE A 106 -10.31 7.14 1.53
C ILE A 106 -9.46 7.68 0.38
N LEU A 107 -8.95 6.78 -0.47
CA LEU A 107 -8.12 7.17 -1.61
C LEU A 107 -8.90 7.88 -2.71
N GLY A 108 -10.20 7.66 -2.78
CA GLY A 108 -11.10 8.31 -3.73
C GLY A 108 -10.98 7.84 -5.17
N ALA A 109 -9.99 7.01 -5.48
CA ALA A 109 -9.75 6.53 -6.84
C ALA A 109 -8.87 5.29 -6.82
N GLY A 110 -8.91 4.54 -7.91
CA GLY A 110 -8.06 3.37 -8.10
C GLY A 110 -8.73 2.06 -7.69
N GLU A 111 -8.37 1.01 -8.39
CA GLU A 111 -8.80 -0.35 -8.09
C GLU A 111 -7.59 -1.18 -7.66
N PRO A 112 -7.72 -1.99 -6.59
CA PRO A 112 -6.65 -2.90 -6.21
C PRO A 112 -6.42 -3.92 -7.32
N LYS A 113 -5.16 -4.21 -7.58
CA LYS A 113 -4.76 -5.27 -8.50
C LYS A 113 -3.46 -5.90 -8.04
N SER A 114 -3.06 -6.96 -8.71
CA SER A 114 -1.79 -7.64 -8.44
C SER A 114 -0.65 -6.93 -9.16
N TRP A 115 0.44 -6.74 -8.45
CA TRP A 115 1.67 -6.11 -8.95
C TRP A 115 2.84 -7.03 -8.70
N LEU A 116 3.80 -7.03 -9.62
CA LEU A 116 5.07 -7.70 -9.43
C LEU A 116 5.99 -6.79 -8.62
N LEU A 117 6.69 -7.36 -7.65
CA LEU A 117 7.67 -6.65 -6.84
C LEU A 117 9.08 -7.01 -7.29
N ASP A 118 10.00 -6.05 -7.20
CA ASP A 118 11.40 -6.32 -7.45
C ASP A 118 11.93 -7.22 -6.33
N PRO A 119 12.58 -8.36 -6.65
CA PRO A 119 13.16 -9.24 -5.62
C PRO A 119 14.11 -8.52 -4.66
N ASP A 120 14.78 -7.48 -5.12
CA ASP A 120 15.73 -6.72 -4.30
C ASP A 120 15.05 -5.92 -3.19
N ASP A 121 13.75 -5.66 -3.29
CA ASP A 121 12.98 -4.93 -2.26
C ASP A 121 12.80 -5.75 -0.98
N PHE A 122 13.13 -7.04 -1.00
CA PHE A 122 12.96 -7.93 0.15
C PHE A 122 14.26 -8.31 0.84
N ASN A 123 15.34 -7.75 0.40
CA ASN A 123 16.66 -8.03 0.98
C ASN A 123 17.10 -6.94 1.95
#